data_a60ef38c5b12f51426a6e5bee47b9704
#
_entry.id   a60ef38c5b12f51426a6e5bee47b9704
#
_cell.length_a   1.000
_cell.length_b   1.000
_cell.length_c   1.000
_cell.angle_alpha   90.00
_cell.angle_beta   90.00
_cell.angle_gamma   90.00
#
_symmetry.space_group_name_H-M   'P 1'
#
loop_
_entity.id
_entity.type
_entity.pdbx_description
1 polymer ?
#
loop_
_entity_poly.entity_id
_entity_poly.type
_entity_poly.pdbx_seq_one_letter_code
_entity_poly.pdbx_strand_id
1 'polypeptide(L)'
;MTALLEVRALDKHFGGLHVTRAVSLALHVGDRVALIGPNGAGKTTLVNQVSGVIPPSRGSIVLAGEDVTKLAQAERVRRGLARTFQITTLAPHLAVQRQVELALFEREGLTGRAWRSIDGYPALAAEARALLAQLGLGEHAGLPTERLAYGEQRLVEMALALALRPKVLLLDEPMAGVPKSDATRLLAALDALPAALAVLIIEHDMDLVFRYARRIIVLADGAVLAEGTPDEIRAHPAVRSAYLGH
;
A
#
# COMPACT_ATOMS: atom_id res chain seq x y z
N MET A 1 -14.23 14.56 10.84
CA MET A 1 -12.80 14.10 10.97
C MET A 1 -12.07 14.49 9.72
N THR A 2 -10.85 15.03 9.82
CA THR A 2 -10.06 15.44 8.65
C THR A 2 -9.52 14.19 7.95
N ALA A 3 -9.71 14.10 6.64
CA ALA A 3 -9.20 12.99 5.85
C ALA A 3 -7.66 13.05 5.77
N LEU A 4 -6.99 11.89 5.83
CA LEU A 4 -5.55 11.77 5.59
C LEU A 4 -5.22 11.74 4.10
N LEU A 5 -6.07 11.12 3.28
CA LEU A 5 -5.99 11.13 1.82
C LEU A 5 -7.34 11.48 1.25
N GLU A 6 -7.37 12.44 0.34
CA GLU A 6 -8.56 12.76 -0.45
C GLU A 6 -8.21 12.71 -1.93
N VAL A 7 -8.99 11.99 -2.68
CA VAL A 7 -8.98 11.96 -4.15
C VAL A 7 -10.26 12.63 -4.60
N ARG A 8 -10.14 13.68 -5.43
CA ARG A 8 -11.26 14.53 -5.83
C ARG A 8 -11.41 14.52 -7.34
N ALA A 9 -12.49 13.91 -7.82
CA ALA A 9 -12.88 13.85 -9.24
C ALA A 9 -11.70 13.51 -10.17
N LEU A 10 -10.97 12.43 -9.85
CA LEU A 10 -9.74 12.08 -10.55
C LEU A 10 -10.04 11.42 -11.88
N ASP A 11 -9.51 12.00 -12.95
CA ASP A 11 -9.62 11.50 -14.33
C ASP A 11 -8.26 11.06 -14.87
N LYS A 12 -8.27 10.02 -15.71
CA LYS A 12 -7.10 9.62 -16.50
C LYS A 12 -7.51 9.18 -17.89
N HIS A 13 -6.89 9.84 -18.86
CA HIS A 13 -6.97 9.48 -20.27
C HIS A 13 -5.61 9.00 -20.78
N PHE A 14 -5.62 7.96 -21.59
CA PHE A 14 -4.49 7.52 -22.41
C PHE A 14 -4.93 7.59 -23.88
N GLY A 15 -4.60 8.69 -24.56
CA GLY A 15 -5.18 8.98 -25.87
C GLY A 15 -6.70 9.06 -25.81
N GLY A 16 -7.39 8.25 -26.58
CA GLY A 16 -8.86 8.17 -26.59
C GLY A 16 -9.47 7.31 -25.48
N LEU A 17 -8.64 6.56 -24.72
CA LEU A 17 -9.13 5.65 -23.68
C LEU A 17 -9.27 6.39 -22.34
N HIS A 18 -10.51 6.48 -21.81
CA HIS A 18 -10.81 7.06 -20.49
C HIS A 18 -10.80 5.97 -19.42
N VAL A 19 -9.73 5.88 -18.63
CA VAL A 19 -9.47 4.77 -17.71
C VAL A 19 -9.96 5.03 -16.29
N THR A 20 -9.80 6.26 -15.75
CA THR A 20 -10.44 6.68 -14.49
C THR A 20 -11.34 7.86 -14.77
N ARG A 21 -12.57 7.81 -14.23
CA ARG A 21 -13.68 8.73 -14.57
C ARG A 21 -14.22 9.37 -13.31
N ALA A 22 -13.78 10.61 -13.04
CA ALA A 22 -14.20 11.43 -11.91
C ALA A 22 -14.18 10.68 -10.56
N VAL A 23 -13.18 9.80 -10.35
CA VAL A 23 -13.06 8.98 -9.12
C VAL A 23 -12.81 9.88 -7.93
N SER A 24 -13.64 9.74 -6.89
CA SER A 24 -13.48 10.42 -5.62
C SER A 24 -13.50 9.40 -4.49
N LEU A 25 -12.57 9.52 -3.55
CA LEU A 25 -12.53 8.72 -2.31
C LEU A 25 -11.78 9.48 -1.22
N ALA A 26 -12.01 9.11 0.03
CA ALA A 26 -11.27 9.64 1.16
C ALA A 26 -10.85 8.52 2.12
N LEU A 27 -9.68 8.67 2.75
CA LEU A 27 -9.21 7.81 3.83
C LEU A 27 -8.98 8.64 5.08
N HIS A 28 -9.46 8.15 6.21
CA HIS A 28 -9.31 8.77 7.52
C HIS A 28 -8.34 7.99 8.39
N VAL A 29 -7.97 8.56 9.53
CA VAL A 29 -7.12 7.89 10.52
C VAL A 29 -7.72 6.53 10.90
N GLY A 30 -6.92 5.48 10.78
CA GLY A 30 -7.31 4.12 11.13
C GLY A 30 -8.21 3.40 10.14
N ASP A 31 -8.53 4.01 9.00
CA ASP A 31 -9.34 3.36 7.97
C ASP A 31 -8.67 2.08 7.45
N ARG A 32 -9.50 1.07 7.23
CA ARG A 32 -9.15 -0.19 6.56
C ARG A 32 -10.10 -0.32 5.37
N VAL A 33 -9.65 0.14 4.20
CA VAL A 33 -10.47 0.22 2.99
C VAL A 33 -9.95 -0.76 1.95
N ALA A 34 -10.85 -1.51 1.34
CA ALA A 34 -10.52 -2.30 0.16
C ALA A 34 -11.02 -1.61 -1.11
N LEU A 35 -10.19 -1.61 -2.14
CA LEU A 35 -10.53 -1.22 -3.50
C LEU A 35 -10.63 -2.49 -4.35
N ILE A 36 -11.84 -2.85 -4.75
CA ILE A 36 -12.11 -4.02 -5.58
C ILE A 36 -12.71 -3.62 -6.93
N GLY A 37 -12.82 -4.57 -7.83
CA GLY A 37 -13.42 -4.39 -9.15
C GLY A 37 -12.87 -5.38 -10.16
N PRO A 38 -13.54 -5.59 -11.29
CA PRO A 38 -13.09 -6.50 -12.32
C PRO A 38 -11.74 -6.11 -12.93
N ASN A 39 -11.13 -7.01 -13.69
CA ASN A 39 -9.92 -6.69 -14.44
C ASN A 39 -10.23 -5.58 -15.46
N GLY A 40 -9.32 -4.61 -15.60
CA GLY A 40 -9.55 -3.45 -16.46
C GLY A 40 -10.39 -2.33 -15.85
N ALA A 41 -10.94 -2.47 -14.64
CA ALA A 41 -11.74 -1.43 -13.97
C ALA A 41 -10.98 -0.12 -13.65
N GLY A 42 -9.66 -0.09 -13.83
CA GLY A 42 -8.85 1.11 -13.58
C GLY A 42 -8.17 1.16 -12.20
N LYS A 43 -8.25 0.10 -11.38
CA LYS A 43 -7.68 0.05 -10.02
C LYS A 43 -6.19 0.42 -9.98
N THR A 44 -5.36 -0.28 -10.76
CA THR A 44 -3.92 -0.03 -10.84
C THR A 44 -3.61 1.38 -11.35
N THR A 45 -4.39 1.89 -12.32
CA THR A 45 -4.27 3.26 -12.81
C THR A 45 -4.57 4.27 -11.72
N LEU A 46 -5.65 4.07 -10.95
CA LEU A 46 -6.00 4.93 -9.83
C LEU A 46 -4.89 4.95 -8.77
N VAL A 47 -4.38 3.78 -8.38
CA VAL A 47 -3.28 3.68 -7.40
C VAL A 47 -2.00 4.33 -7.92
N ASN A 48 -1.68 4.17 -9.20
CA ASN A 48 -0.54 4.83 -9.84
C ASN A 48 -0.68 6.37 -9.85
N GLN A 49 -1.90 6.89 -10.03
CA GLN A 49 -2.17 8.33 -9.90
C GLN A 49 -1.98 8.78 -8.45
N VAL A 50 -2.57 8.05 -7.48
CA VAL A 50 -2.49 8.38 -6.04
C VAL A 50 -1.05 8.32 -5.54
N SER A 51 -0.27 7.33 -5.97
CA SER A 51 1.14 7.19 -5.58
C SER A 51 2.10 8.14 -6.30
N GLY A 52 1.66 8.83 -7.37
CA GLY A 52 2.50 9.76 -8.14
C GLY A 52 3.37 9.11 -9.20
N VAL A 53 3.12 7.84 -9.53
CA VAL A 53 3.77 7.13 -10.65
C VAL A 53 3.32 7.70 -12.00
N ILE A 54 2.05 8.05 -12.11
CA ILE A 54 1.49 8.72 -13.28
C ILE A 54 0.69 9.97 -12.86
N PRO A 55 0.77 11.08 -13.61
CA PRO A 55 -0.04 12.25 -13.31
C PRO A 55 -1.50 12.01 -13.73
N PRO A 56 -2.49 12.54 -12.99
CA PRO A 56 -3.88 12.57 -13.45
C PRO A 56 -4.05 13.50 -14.65
N SER A 57 -5.10 13.29 -15.44
CA SER A 57 -5.51 14.21 -16.51
C SER A 57 -6.31 15.37 -15.95
N ARG A 58 -7.14 15.13 -14.91
CA ARG A 58 -7.94 16.11 -14.17
C ARG A 58 -8.13 15.66 -12.73
N GLY A 59 -8.68 16.54 -11.88
CA GLY A 59 -8.91 16.28 -10.47
C GLY A 59 -7.71 16.60 -9.60
N SER A 60 -7.80 16.30 -8.31
CA SER A 60 -6.74 16.59 -7.35
C SER A 60 -6.60 15.50 -6.29
N ILE A 61 -5.41 15.45 -5.69
CA ILE A 61 -5.05 14.52 -4.63
C ILE A 61 -4.50 15.35 -3.46
N VAL A 62 -5.15 15.21 -2.31
CA VAL A 62 -4.75 15.91 -1.08
C VAL A 62 -4.29 14.88 -0.06
N LEU A 63 -3.10 15.05 0.51
CA LEU A 63 -2.50 14.19 1.53
C LEU A 63 -2.25 15.01 2.79
N ALA A 64 -2.88 14.62 3.90
CA ALA A 64 -2.79 15.32 5.18
C ALA A 64 -3.03 16.85 5.08
N GLY A 65 -3.97 17.25 4.22
CA GLY A 65 -4.35 18.66 4.00
C GLY A 65 -3.50 19.39 2.95
N GLU A 66 -2.46 18.77 2.38
CA GLU A 66 -1.58 19.35 1.36
C GLU A 66 -1.93 18.79 -0.03
N ASP A 67 -2.05 19.66 -1.05
CA ASP A 67 -2.23 19.22 -2.44
C ASP A 67 -0.92 18.61 -2.96
N VAL A 68 -0.97 17.30 -3.25
CA VAL A 68 0.17 16.53 -3.75
C VAL A 68 0.01 16.13 -5.22
N THR A 69 -0.99 16.67 -5.92
CA THR A 69 -1.37 16.26 -7.27
C THR A 69 -0.22 16.26 -8.26
N LYS A 70 0.64 17.28 -8.18
CA LYS A 70 1.79 17.47 -9.08
C LYS A 70 3.12 16.95 -8.51
N LEU A 71 3.13 16.45 -7.27
CA LEU A 71 4.34 15.98 -6.64
C LEU A 71 4.74 14.60 -7.16
N ALA A 72 6.04 14.39 -7.33
CA ALA A 72 6.61 13.10 -7.66
C ALA A 72 6.43 12.09 -6.52
N GLN A 73 6.50 10.80 -6.83
CA GLN A 73 6.32 9.70 -5.87
C GLN A 73 7.18 9.88 -4.60
N ALA A 74 8.48 10.14 -4.74
CA ALA A 74 9.40 10.32 -3.62
C ALA A 74 8.97 11.45 -2.66
N GLU A 75 8.40 12.52 -3.20
CA GLU A 75 7.91 13.64 -2.40
C GLU A 75 6.63 13.29 -1.64
N ARG A 76 5.73 12.47 -2.24
CA ARG A 76 4.53 11.94 -1.55
C ARG A 76 4.93 10.97 -0.44
N VAL A 77 5.95 10.14 -0.66
CA VAL A 77 6.51 9.25 0.37
C VAL A 77 7.00 10.05 1.58
N ARG A 78 7.75 11.12 1.38
CA ARG A 78 8.23 12.00 2.47
C ARG A 78 7.09 12.68 3.24
N ARG A 79 5.90 12.81 2.64
CA ARG A 79 4.69 13.36 3.28
C ARG A 79 3.83 12.31 3.98
N GLY A 80 4.24 11.03 3.87
CA GLY A 80 3.61 9.93 4.59
C GLY A 80 2.68 9.05 3.76
N LEU A 81 2.85 9.00 2.42
CA LEU A 81 2.18 8.03 1.55
C LEU A 81 3.15 6.93 1.15
N ALA A 82 3.04 5.74 1.72
CA ALA A 82 3.81 4.57 1.29
C ALA A 82 2.96 3.64 0.41
N ARG A 83 3.63 2.88 -0.46
CA ARG A 83 3.03 1.83 -1.28
C ARG A 83 3.95 0.63 -1.33
N THR A 84 3.39 -0.57 -1.16
CA THR A 84 4.07 -1.81 -1.56
C THR A 84 3.87 -2.02 -3.05
N PHE A 85 4.86 -2.60 -3.74
CA PHE A 85 4.78 -2.82 -5.18
C PHE A 85 4.35 -4.27 -5.48
N GLN A 86 3.62 -4.44 -6.57
CA GLN A 86 3.21 -5.75 -7.08
C GLN A 86 4.41 -6.62 -7.50
N ILE A 87 5.52 -5.99 -7.92
CA ILE A 87 6.78 -6.66 -8.25
C ILE A 87 7.77 -6.40 -7.12
N THR A 88 8.33 -7.47 -6.57
CA THR A 88 9.36 -7.41 -5.53
C THR A 88 10.56 -6.59 -5.99
N THR A 89 10.81 -5.47 -5.32
CA THR A 89 11.94 -4.55 -5.60
C THR A 89 13.06 -4.70 -4.58
N LEU A 90 13.08 -5.82 -3.87
CA LEU A 90 14.08 -6.11 -2.85
C LEU A 90 15.46 -6.33 -3.50
N ALA A 91 16.52 -5.86 -2.82
CA ALA A 91 17.89 -6.14 -3.23
C ALA A 91 18.24 -7.60 -2.86
N PRO A 92 18.37 -8.53 -3.83
CA PRO A 92 18.37 -9.96 -3.56
C PRO A 92 19.54 -10.40 -2.66
N HIS A 93 20.71 -9.81 -2.82
CA HIS A 93 21.93 -10.17 -2.08
C HIS A 93 22.13 -9.39 -0.78
N LEU A 94 21.27 -8.41 -0.50
CA LEU A 94 21.37 -7.58 0.70
C LEU A 94 20.60 -8.22 1.86
N ALA A 95 21.20 -8.23 3.06
CA ALA A 95 20.53 -8.72 4.25
C ALA A 95 19.25 -7.95 4.54
N VAL A 96 18.20 -8.66 4.99
CA VAL A 96 16.87 -8.11 5.29
C VAL A 96 16.96 -6.88 6.20
N GLN A 97 17.69 -7.00 7.32
CA GLN A 97 17.88 -5.88 8.25
C GLN A 97 18.50 -4.67 7.57
N ARG A 98 19.50 -4.89 6.71
CA ARG A 98 20.20 -3.80 6.04
C ARG A 98 19.30 -3.01 5.09
N GLN A 99 18.36 -3.68 4.42
CA GLN A 99 17.37 -3.02 3.58
C GLN A 99 16.42 -2.14 4.41
N VAL A 100 15.96 -2.65 5.56
CA VAL A 100 15.13 -1.85 6.48
C VAL A 100 15.90 -0.66 7.04
N GLU A 101 17.17 -0.85 7.42
CA GLU A 101 18.04 0.25 7.84
C GLU A 101 18.15 1.34 6.76
N LEU A 102 18.31 0.98 5.48
CA LEU A 102 18.34 1.95 4.38
C LEU A 102 17.04 2.75 4.26
N ALA A 103 15.89 2.13 4.45
CA ALA A 103 14.61 2.85 4.48
C ALA A 103 14.52 3.83 5.68
N LEU A 104 15.04 3.43 6.85
CA LEU A 104 15.15 4.30 8.01
C LEU A 104 16.11 5.47 7.76
N PHE A 105 17.21 5.24 7.05
CA PHE A 105 18.16 6.30 6.64
C PHE A 105 17.50 7.33 5.73
N GLU A 106 16.71 6.88 4.75
CA GLU A 106 15.94 7.80 3.88
C GLU A 106 14.97 8.63 4.69
N ARG A 107 14.25 8.01 5.63
CA ARG A 107 13.32 8.71 6.52
C ARG A 107 14.01 9.82 7.32
N GLU A 108 15.21 9.54 7.85
CA GLU A 108 15.99 10.50 8.64
C GLU A 108 16.77 11.52 7.78
N GLY A 109 16.65 11.46 6.44
CA GLY A 109 17.37 12.35 5.52
C GLY A 109 18.89 12.17 5.56
N LEU A 110 19.35 10.95 5.87
CA LEU A 110 20.77 10.62 6.02
C LEU A 110 21.41 10.09 4.74
N THR A 111 20.63 9.76 3.72
CA THR A 111 21.05 9.12 2.46
C THR A 111 22.04 9.93 1.61
N GLY A 112 22.29 11.18 1.91
CA GLY A 112 23.32 12.00 1.24
C GLY A 112 24.61 12.18 2.05
N ARG A 113 24.73 11.57 3.24
CA ARG A 113 25.89 11.76 4.13
C ARG A 113 26.90 10.64 3.96
N ALA A 114 27.73 10.73 2.90
CA ALA A 114 28.75 9.73 2.56
C ALA A 114 29.89 9.54 3.61
N TRP A 115 29.95 10.37 4.64
CA TRP A 115 31.06 10.42 5.58
C TRP A 115 30.92 9.50 6.81
N ARG A 116 29.76 8.88 7.01
CA ARG A 116 29.53 8.02 8.17
C ARG A 116 28.91 6.71 7.73
N SER A 117 29.55 5.58 8.11
CA SER A 117 29.03 4.24 7.86
C SER A 117 27.63 4.09 8.49
N ILE A 118 26.78 3.31 7.83
CA ILE A 118 25.46 2.90 8.36
C ILE A 118 25.59 2.24 9.75
N ASP A 119 26.68 1.54 10.00
CA ASP A 119 26.96 0.91 11.29
C ASP A 119 27.19 1.90 12.44
N GLY A 120 27.40 3.17 12.11
CA GLY A 120 27.51 4.27 13.08
C GLY A 120 26.19 4.73 13.70
N TYR A 121 25.05 4.06 13.41
CA TYR A 121 23.72 4.44 13.88
C TYR A 121 23.00 3.27 14.60
N PRO A 122 23.46 2.88 15.79
CA PRO A 122 22.93 1.72 16.51
C PRO A 122 21.44 1.82 16.83
N ALA A 123 20.89 3.04 16.99
CA ALA A 123 19.48 3.27 17.22
C ALA A 123 18.62 2.85 16.01
N LEU A 124 19.05 3.15 14.78
CA LEU A 124 18.35 2.74 13.56
C LEU A 124 18.44 1.21 13.35
N ALA A 125 19.60 0.63 13.65
CA ALA A 125 19.75 -0.82 13.62
C ALA A 125 18.83 -1.53 14.66
N ALA A 126 18.66 -0.95 15.84
CA ALA A 126 17.72 -1.45 16.84
C ALA A 126 16.25 -1.31 16.39
N GLU A 127 15.88 -0.17 15.78
CA GLU A 127 14.54 0.06 15.23
C GLU A 127 14.25 -0.93 14.08
N ALA A 128 15.20 -1.16 13.18
CA ALA A 128 15.07 -2.14 12.10
C ALA A 128 14.79 -3.55 12.64
N ARG A 129 15.55 -3.99 13.65
CA ARG A 129 15.34 -5.31 14.29
C ARG A 129 13.98 -5.40 14.98
N ALA A 130 13.55 -4.35 15.68
CA ALA A 130 12.25 -4.33 16.33
C ALA A 130 11.10 -4.45 15.32
N LEU A 131 11.19 -3.72 14.21
CA LEU A 131 10.19 -3.79 13.13
C LEU A 131 10.15 -5.18 12.48
N LEU A 132 11.30 -5.78 12.21
CA LEU A 132 11.38 -7.14 11.68
C LEU A 132 10.82 -8.17 12.65
N ALA A 133 11.12 -8.05 13.95
CA ALA A 133 10.57 -8.93 14.97
C ALA A 133 9.04 -8.83 15.05
N GLN A 134 8.48 -7.61 14.98
CA GLN A 134 7.03 -7.37 14.94
C GLN A 134 6.35 -8.09 13.76
N LEU A 135 7.03 -8.20 12.62
CA LEU A 135 6.53 -8.88 11.42
C LEU A 135 6.92 -10.38 11.36
N GLY A 136 7.50 -10.93 12.44
CA GLY A 136 7.91 -12.34 12.49
C GLY A 136 9.14 -12.68 11.64
N LEU A 137 9.97 -11.67 11.31
CA LEU A 137 11.19 -11.80 10.51
C LEU A 137 12.48 -11.67 11.32
N GLY A 138 12.41 -11.68 12.65
CA GLY A 138 13.56 -11.44 13.52
C GLY A 138 14.73 -12.41 13.27
N GLU A 139 14.45 -13.71 13.09
CA GLU A 139 15.46 -14.74 12.81
C GLU A 139 16.05 -14.63 11.40
N HIS A 140 15.33 -13.99 10.47
CA HIS A 140 15.75 -13.80 9.09
C HIS A 140 16.52 -12.49 8.85
N ALA A 141 16.70 -11.67 9.89
CA ALA A 141 17.28 -10.32 9.76
C ALA A 141 18.66 -10.29 9.08
N GLY A 142 19.50 -11.31 9.35
CA GLY A 142 20.83 -11.44 8.75
C GLY A 142 20.88 -12.14 7.40
N LEU A 143 19.77 -12.72 6.92
CA LEU A 143 19.74 -13.45 5.65
C LEU A 143 19.58 -12.50 4.47
N PRO A 144 20.21 -12.79 3.31
CA PRO A 144 19.89 -12.11 2.06
C PRO A 144 18.46 -12.46 1.62
N THR A 145 17.74 -11.48 1.01
CA THR A 145 16.32 -11.66 0.69
C THR A 145 16.05 -12.73 -0.35
N GLU A 146 16.99 -13.07 -1.20
CA GLU A 146 16.89 -14.21 -2.14
C GLU A 146 16.73 -15.58 -1.46
N ARG A 147 17.09 -15.69 -0.17
CA ARG A 147 16.94 -16.92 0.61
C ARG A 147 15.60 -17.04 1.32
N LEU A 148 14.79 -16.00 1.26
CA LEU A 148 13.48 -15.99 1.90
C LEU A 148 12.44 -16.65 1.00
N ALA A 149 11.46 -17.30 1.64
CA ALA A 149 10.24 -17.70 0.96
C ALA A 149 9.48 -16.47 0.44
N TYR A 150 8.66 -16.67 -0.60
CA TYR A 150 7.96 -15.55 -1.26
C TYR A 150 7.08 -14.75 -0.28
N GLY A 151 6.35 -15.44 0.62
CA GLY A 151 5.54 -14.75 1.65
C GLY A 151 6.38 -13.93 2.62
N GLU A 152 7.61 -14.38 2.95
CA GLU A 152 8.54 -13.63 3.80
C GLU A 152 9.09 -12.39 3.09
N GLN A 153 9.34 -12.48 1.78
CA GLN A 153 9.73 -11.33 0.97
C GLN A 153 8.62 -10.25 0.99
N ARG A 154 7.34 -10.64 0.94
CA ARG A 154 6.21 -9.71 1.09
C ARG A 154 6.18 -9.02 2.47
N LEU A 155 6.54 -9.75 3.53
CA LEU A 155 6.68 -9.15 4.86
C LEU A 155 7.86 -8.17 4.93
N VAL A 156 8.97 -8.42 4.21
CA VAL A 156 10.08 -7.46 4.10
C VAL A 156 9.64 -6.19 3.37
N GLU A 157 8.89 -6.29 2.28
CA GLU A 157 8.31 -5.13 1.58
C GLU A 157 7.42 -4.30 2.50
N MET A 158 6.61 -4.96 3.32
CA MET A 158 5.80 -4.30 4.34
C MET A 158 6.68 -3.61 5.40
N ALA A 159 7.77 -4.26 5.84
CA ALA A 159 8.72 -3.66 6.77
C ALA A 159 9.35 -2.38 6.19
N LEU A 160 9.76 -2.39 4.92
CA LEU A 160 10.31 -1.21 4.23
C LEU A 160 9.31 -0.07 4.18
N ALA A 161 8.05 -0.36 3.85
CA ALA A 161 6.99 0.63 3.83
C ALA A 161 6.71 1.22 5.22
N LEU A 162 6.65 0.38 6.27
CA LEU A 162 6.42 0.79 7.65
C LEU A 162 7.61 1.56 8.26
N ALA A 163 8.85 1.24 7.84
CA ALA A 163 10.05 1.97 8.25
C ALA A 163 9.98 3.47 7.95
N LEU A 164 9.25 3.84 6.89
CA LEU A 164 9.01 5.23 6.52
C LEU A 164 7.97 5.94 7.39
N ARG A 165 7.36 5.26 8.38
CA ARG A 165 6.29 5.77 9.25
C ARG A 165 5.16 6.44 8.48
N PRO A 166 4.53 5.76 7.52
CA PRO A 166 3.49 6.36 6.69
C PRO A 166 2.24 6.71 7.49
N LYS A 167 1.51 7.73 7.02
CA LYS A 167 0.14 8.05 7.46
C LYS A 167 -0.89 7.24 6.67
N VAL A 168 -0.56 6.96 5.39
CA VAL A 168 -1.38 6.19 4.45
C VAL A 168 -0.51 5.13 3.81
N LEU A 169 -0.98 3.88 3.81
CA LEU A 169 -0.33 2.73 3.19
C LEU A 169 -1.23 2.16 2.09
N LEU A 170 -0.70 2.10 0.88
CA LEU A 170 -1.33 1.44 -0.26
C LEU A 170 -0.72 0.04 -0.40
N LEU A 171 -1.55 -1.00 -0.27
CA LEU A 171 -1.16 -2.39 -0.44
C LEU A 171 -1.74 -2.90 -1.76
N ASP A 172 -0.87 -3.23 -2.71
CA ASP A 172 -1.26 -3.65 -4.05
C ASP A 172 -1.11 -5.17 -4.18
N GLU A 173 -2.23 -5.88 -4.10
CA GLU A 173 -2.35 -7.34 -4.17
C GLU A 173 -1.35 -8.06 -3.25
N PRO A 174 -1.33 -7.77 -1.94
CA PRO A 174 -0.32 -8.32 -1.03
C PRO A 174 -0.35 -9.84 -0.94
N MET A 175 -1.49 -10.48 -1.24
CA MET A 175 -1.63 -11.94 -1.22
C MET A 175 -1.33 -12.61 -2.56
N ALA A 176 -1.11 -11.83 -3.64
CA ALA A 176 -0.86 -12.41 -4.95
C ALA A 176 0.40 -13.30 -4.94
N GLY A 177 0.25 -14.55 -5.35
CA GLY A 177 1.33 -15.54 -5.40
C GLY A 177 1.79 -16.09 -4.04
N VAL A 178 1.20 -15.67 -2.92
CA VAL A 178 1.53 -16.19 -1.59
C VAL A 178 0.89 -17.57 -1.40
N PRO A 179 1.68 -18.61 -1.07
CA PRO A 179 1.14 -19.92 -0.73
C PRO A 179 0.20 -19.84 0.48
N LYS A 180 -0.83 -20.72 0.52
CA LYS A 180 -1.76 -20.77 1.66
C LYS A 180 -1.08 -20.98 3.02
N SER A 181 0.04 -21.70 3.04
CA SER A 181 0.87 -21.89 4.25
C SER A 181 1.38 -20.56 4.83
N ASP A 182 1.68 -19.59 3.99
CA ASP A 182 2.28 -18.31 4.38
C ASP A 182 1.22 -17.22 4.59
N ALA A 183 0.01 -17.43 4.05
CA ALA A 183 -1.10 -16.49 4.13
C ALA A 183 -1.43 -16.08 5.57
N THR A 184 -1.38 -17.02 6.51
CA THR A 184 -1.65 -16.76 7.94
C THR A 184 -0.66 -15.76 8.53
N ARG A 185 0.62 -15.85 8.16
CA ARG A 185 1.67 -14.91 8.63
C ARG A 185 1.43 -13.50 8.10
N LEU A 186 1.09 -13.39 6.82
CA LEU A 186 0.81 -12.11 6.18
C LEU A 186 -0.47 -11.46 6.75
N LEU A 187 -1.51 -12.26 7.00
CA LEU A 187 -2.74 -11.80 7.67
C LEU A 187 -2.44 -11.28 9.07
N ALA A 188 -1.63 -12.01 9.86
CA ALA A 188 -1.22 -11.56 11.19
C ALA A 188 -0.44 -10.23 11.13
N ALA A 189 0.43 -10.06 10.13
CA ALA A 189 1.14 -8.81 9.91
C ALA A 189 0.19 -7.65 9.55
N LEU A 190 -0.83 -7.89 8.73
CA LEU A 190 -1.88 -6.90 8.41
C LEU A 190 -2.69 -6.52 9.65
N ASP A 191 -3.04 -7.49 10.50
CA ASP A 191 -3.77 -7.26 11.76
C ASP A 191 -2.93 -6.47 12.78
N ALA A 192 -1.59 -6.63 12.75
CA ALA A 192 -0.64 -5.93 13.62
C ALA A 192 -0.28 -4.51 13.15
N LEU A 193 -0.80 -4.03 12.03
CA LEU A 193 -0.55 -2.68 11.54
C LEU A 193 -1.03 -1.61 12.54
N PRO A 194 -0.30 -0.50 12.71
CA PRO A 194 -0.66 0.56 13.64
C PRO A 194 -2.11 1.02 13.48
N ALA A 195 -2.83 1.16 14.60
CA ALA A 195 -4.26 1.49 14.57
C ALA A 195 -4.56 2.85 13.90
N ALA A 196 -3.62 3.81 13.98
CA ALA A 196 -3.75 5.13 13.36
C ALA A 196 -3.42 5.15 11.86
N LEU A 197 -2.77 4.10 11.34
CA LEU A 197 -2.39 4.00 9.93
C LEU A 197 -3.66 3.82 9.08
N ALA A 198 -3.87 4.67 8.09
CA ALA A 198 -4.89 4.44 7.08
C ALA A 198 -4.37 3.47 6.02
N VAL A 199 -5.15 2.45 5.67
CA VAL A 199 -4.75 1.43 4.69
C VAL A 199 -5.78 1.34 3.58
N LEU A 200 -5.30 1.42 2.34
CA LEU A 200 -6.05 1.05 1.14
C LEU A 200 -5.42 -0.21 0.56
N ILE A 201 -6.17 -1.30 0.58
CA ILE A 201 -5.76 -2.57 0.00
C ILE A 201 -6.47 -2.79 -1.33
N ILE A 202 -5.70 -3.09 -2.37
CA ILE A 202 -6.23 -3.53 -3.65
C ILE A 202 -6.14 -5.04 -3.66
N GLU A 203 -7.28 -5.69 -3.76
CA GLU A 203 -7.35 -7.15 -3.72
C GLU A 203 -8.47 -7.69 -4.59
N HIS A 204 -8.31 -8.94 -4.98
CA HIS A 204 -9.30 -9.72 -5.69
C HIS A 204 -9.74 -10.98 -4.90
N ASP A 205 -9.02 -11.34 -3.84
CA ASP A 205 -9.42 -12.36 -2.88
C ASP A 205 -10.51 -11.80 -1.95
N MET A 206 -11.75 -12.22 -2.19
CA MET A 206 -12.92 -11.72 -1.46
C MET A 206 -12.92 -12.15 0.01
N ASP A 207 -12.33 -13.28 0.36
CA ASP A 207 -12.23 -13.75 1.74
C ASP A 207 -11.34 -12.80 2.55
N LEU A 208 -10.20 -12.41 1.98
CA LEU A 208 -9.34 -11.39 2.58
C LEU A 208 -10.06 -10.03 2.69
N VAL A 209 -10.70 -9.59 1.60
CA VAL A 209 -11.40 -8.30 1.55
C VAL A 209 -12.46 -8.23 2.65
N PHE A 210 -13.33 -9.22 2.76
CA PHE A 210 -14.40 -9.24 3.76
C PHE A 210 -13.90 -9.41 5.20
N ARG A 211 -12.77 -10.07 5.40
CA ARG A 211 -12.14 -10.22 6.70
C ARG A 211 -11.46 -8.93 7.18
N TYR A 212 -10.74 -8.26 6.28
CA TYR A 212 -9.83 -7.16 6.66
C TYR A 212 -10.48 -5.77 6.55
N ALA A 213 -11.26 -5.54 5.49
CA ALA A 213 -11.80 -4.22 5.22
C ALA A 213 -13.00 -3.89 6.12
N ARG A 214 -13.04 -2.66 6.61
CA ARG A 214 -14.23 -2.09 7.28
C ARG A 214 -15.11 -1.32 6.29
N ARG A 215 -14.54 -0.93 5.16
CA ARG A 215 -15.20 -0.23 4.06
C ARG A 215 -14.63 -0.73 2.75
N ILE A 216 -15.49 -0.91 1.75
CA ILE A 216 -15.12 -1.41 0.43
C ILE A 216 -15.57 -0.39 -0.60
N ILE A 217 -14.69 -0.08 -1.54
CA ILE A 217 -14.95 0.74 -2.73
C ILE A 217 -14.89 -0.20 -3.93
N VAL A 218 -15.96 -0.25 -4.70
CA VAL A 218 -16.05 -1.05 -5.93
C VAL A 218 -15.84 -0.14 -7.14
N LEU A 219 -14.82 -0.42 -7.91
CA LEU A 219 -14.55 0.28 -9.16
C LEU A 219 -15.04 -0.57 -10.35
N ALA A 220 -15.79 0.04 -11.26
CA ALA A 220 -16.19 -0.57 -12.52
C ALA A 220 -16.12 0.49 -13.64
N ASP A 221 -15.65 0.10 -14.82
CA ASP A 221 -15.53 0.98 -15.99
C ASP A 221 -14.86 2.34 -15.71
N GLY A 222 -13.89 2.34 -14.80
CA GLY A 222 -13.14 3.53 -14.40
C GLY A 222 -13.84 4.44 -13.38
N ALA A 223 -15.04 4.13 -12.92
CA ALA A 223 -15.80 4.91 -11.96
C ALA A 223 -16.10 4.11 -10.68
N VAL A 224 -16.41 4.83 -9.58
CA VAL A 224 -16.92 4.18 -8.37
C VAL A 224 -18.35 3.71 -8.63
N LEU A 225 -18.55 2.39 -8.61
CA LEU A 225 -19.86 1.75 -8.76
C LEU A 225 -20.63 1.74 -7.43
N ALA A 226 -19.95 1.44 -6.34
CA ALA A 226 -20.53 1.37 -5.00
C ALA A 226 -19.44 1.61 -3.95
N GLU A 227 -19.85 2.08 -2.79
CA GLU A 227 -19.04 2.21 -1.59
C GLU A 227 -19.90 1.89 -0.37
N GLY A 228 -19.37 1.10 0.56
CA GLY A 228 -20.10 0.71 1.77
C GLY A 228 -19.35 -0.27 2.65
N THR A 229 -20.01 -0.75 3.69
CA THR A 229 -19.51 -1.85 4.54
C THR A 229 -19.46 -3.17 3.76
N PRO A 230 -18.70 -4.17 4.24
CA PRO A 230 -18.67 -5.49 3.61
C PRO A 230 -20.06 -6.10 3.37
N ASP A 231 -20.99 -5.96 4.32
CA ASP A 231 -22.34 -6.51 4.20
C ASP A 231 -23.19 -5.76 3.17
N GLU A 232 -23.10 -4.43 3.12
CA GLU A 232 -23.78 -3.61 2.12
C GLU A 232 -23.29 -3.95 0.70
N ILE A 233 -21.97 -4.09 0.52
CA ILE A 233 -21.37 -4.45 -0.79
C ILE A 233 -21.77 -5.85 -1.21
N ARG A 234 -21.81 -6.83 -0.29
CA ARG A 234 -22.26 -8.20 -0.57
C ARG A 234 -23.72 -8.24 -1.03
N ALA A 235 -24.55 -7.39 -0.46
CA ALA A 235 -25.98 -7.30 -0.79
C ALA A 235 -26.27 -6.43 -2.03
N HIS A 236 -25.31 -5.63 -2.51
CA HIS A 236 -25.50 -4.63 -3.55
C HIS A 236 -25.80 -5.25 -4.93
N PRO A 237 -26.97 -5.01 -5.55
CA PRO A 237 -27.36 -5.71 -6.78
C PRO A 237 -26.41 -5.51 -7.95
N ALA A 238 -25.97 -4.25 -8.17
CA ALA A 238 -25.05 -3.94 -9.27
C ALA A 238 -23.65 -4.55 -9.08
N VAL A 239 -23.17 -4.67 -7.81
CA VAL A 239 -21.91 -5.34 -7.51
C VAL A 239 -22.04 -6.86 -7.76
N ARG A 240 -23.15 -7.46 -7.33
CA ARG A 240 -23.42 -8.88 -7.61
C ARG A 240 -23.45 -9.18 -9.11
N SER A 241 -24.10 -8.32 -9.90
CA SER A 241 -24.15 -8.48 -11.36
C SER A 241 -22.80 -8.27 -12.04
N ALA A 242 -22.02 -7.26 -11.61
CA ALA A 242 -20.77 -6.88 -12.27
C ALA A 242 -19.56 -7.67 -11.80
N TYR A 243 -19.57 -8.20 -10.58
CA TYR A 243 -18.37 -8.75 -9.95
C TYR A 243 -18.55 -10.14 -9.31
N LEU A 244 -19.72 -10.40 -8.69
CA LEU A 244 -20.01 -11.64 -7.98
C LEU A 244 -20.97 -12.56 -8.75
N GLY A 245 -21.46 -12.09 -9.88
CA GLY A 245 -22.48 -12.76 -10.67
C GLY A 245 -21.94 -13.84 -11.59
N HIS A 246 -21.44 -14.93 -11.04
CA HIS A 246 -21.50 -16.25 -11.72
C HIS A 246 -21.37 -17.35 -10.67
#